data_f21a667cb23e620291de86af7c201896
#
_entry.id   f21a667cb23e620291de86af7c201896
#
_cell.length_a   1.000
_cell.length_b   1.000
_cell.length_c   1.000
_cell.angle_alpha   90.00
_cell.angle_beta   90.00
_cell.angle_gamma   90.00
#
_symmetry.space_group_name_H-M   'P 1'
#
loop_
_entity.id
_entity.type
_entity.pdbx_description
1 polymer ?
#
loop_
_entity_poly.entity_id
_entity_poly.type
_entity_poly.pdbx_seq_one_letter_code
_entity_poly.pdbx_strand_id
1 'polypeptide(L)'
;MKLREKTLLMAYCLSAIMACSCVAAEISELNETYPQMTSPGIPMKAILSGEPVDLDRIDMAERLDRELTSIVYGHSSTSLVLKRANRYFPIIAPILEKNGVPTDFIYLAAIESSLNVRAYSRANAAGLWQFLAATGKQYGLEVNDEVDERYHPEKSTVAACKYLKAGYKKYGHWATVAASYNAGMGRISGALEKQLVDNSYDLYLNEETSRYVFRFLAMKMVLENPRAYGYNLTASQLYQPIECKEEAVSGSVASWSEWAKERGISYAQLREMNPWIRSTSLTNKAKKTYMVKIPIASSLYRSKRKCTVWNKRWIGK
;
A
#
# COMPACT_ATOMS: atom_id res chain seq x y z
N MET A 1 54.86 -18.21 -54.22
CA MET A 1 53.57 -17.48 -54.01
C MET A 1 52.62 -18.23 -53.09
N LYS A 2 52.39 -19.51 -53.24
CA LYS A 2 51.39 -20.28 -52.43
C LYS A 2 51.65 -20.41 -50.91
N LEU A 3 52.90 -20.24 -50.42
CA LEU A 3 53.21 -20.39 -48.98
C LEU A 3 52.90 -19.11 -48.20
N ARG A 4 53.07 -17.90 -48.79
CA ARG A 4 52.78 -16.62 -48.16
C ARG A 4 51.26 -16.38 -48.00
N GLU A 5 50.46 -16.85 -48.95
CA GLU A 5 48.96 -16.72 -48.83
C GLU A 5 48.37 -17.60 -47.72
N LYS A 6 48.89 -18.81 -47.52
CA LYS A 6 48.50 -19.70 -46.43
C LYS A 6 48.80 -19.12 -45.04
N THR A 7 50.00 -18.49 -44.92
CA THR A 7 50.42 -17.86 -43.64
C THR A 7 49.57 -16.61 -43.33
N LEU A 8 49.19 -15.82 -44.36
CA LEU A 8 48.30 -14.66 -44.17
C LEU A 8 46.88 -15.09 -43.81
N LEU A 9 46.38 -16.16 -44.44
CA LEU A 9 45.03 -16.68 -44.12
C LEU A 9 44.98 -17.25 -42.70
N MET A 10 46.02 -17.93 -42.25
CA MET A 10 46.13 -18.49 -40.91
C MET A 10 46.25 -17.39 -39.84
N ALA A 11 46.94 -16.28 -40.11
CA ALA A 11 47.04 -15.12 -39.23
C ALA A 11 45.69 -14.38 -39.13
N TYR A 12 44.94 -14.29 -40.21
CA TYR A 12 43.57 -13.69 -40.22
C TYR A 12 42.58 -14.55 -39.44
N CYS A 13 42.61 -15.87 -39.56
CA CYS A 13 41.77 -16.77 -38.79
C CYS A 13 42.10 -16.72 -37.28
N LEU A 14 43.37 -16.66 -36.91
CA LEU A 14 43.78 -16.52 -35.51
C LEU A 14 43.37 -15.19 -34.89
N SER A 15 43.48 -14.10 -35.65
CA SER A 15 43.03 -12.77 -35.14
C SER A 15 41.48 -12.69 -35.01
N ALA A 16 40.74 -13.34 -35.91
CA ALA A 16 39.27 -13.41 -35.82
C ALA A 16 38.80 -14.27 -34.62
N ILE A 17 39.51 -15.38 -34.33
CA ILE A 17 39.26 -16.24 -33.18
C ILE A 17 39.55 -15.49 -31.87
N MET A 18 40.66 -14.75 -31.79
CA MET A 18 40.99 -13.92 -30.63
C MET A 18 39.97 -12.79 -30.43
N ALA A 19 39.55 -12.11 -31.47
CA ALA A 19 38.53 -11.07 -31.37
C ALA A 19 37.18 -11.64 -30.90
N CYS A 20 36.80 -12.82 -31.38
CA CYS A 20 35.57 -13.49 -30.96
C CYS A 20 35.63 -13.95 -29.49
N SER A 21 36.83 -14.39 -29.05
CA SER A 21 37.04 -14.77 -27.63
C SER A 21 37.02 -13.56 -26.68
N CYS A 22 37.55 -12.39 -27.09
CA CYS A 22 37.46 -11.16 -26.32
C CYS A 22 36.01 -10.66 -26.19
N VAL A 23 35.26 -10.69 -27.28
CA VAL A 23 33.82 -10.29 -27.23
C VAL A 23 33.01 -11.26 -26.38
N ALA A 24 33.29 -12.56 -26.44
CA ALA A 24 32.61 -13.55 -25.58
C ALA A 24 33.00 -13.38 -24.09
N ALA A 25 34.24 -13.00 -23.79
CA ALA A 25 34.67 -12.69 -22.41
C ALA A 25 34.00 -11.40 -21.88
N GLU A 26 33.95 -10.32 -22.70
CA GLU A 26 33.23 -9.09 -22.33
C GLU A 26 31.75 -9.32 -22.12
N ILE A 27 31.11 -10.17 -22.93
CA ILE A 27 29.69 -10.54 -22.75
C ILE A 27 29.49 -11.35 -21.46
N SER A 28 30.44 -12.23 -21.09
CA SER A 28 30.35 -12.99 -19.84
C SER A 28 30.59 -12.11 -18.63
N GLU A 29 31.49 -11.14 -18.66
CA GLU A 29 31.68 -10.15 -17.59
C GLU A 29 30.47 -9.22 -17.45
N LEU A 30 29.84 -8.82 -18.55
CA LEU A 30 28.60 -8.05 -18.53
C LEU A 30 27.45 -8.84 -17.88
N ASN A 31 27.35 -10.14 -18.11
CA ASN A 31 26.34 -11.00 -17.48
C ASN A 31 26.56 -11.18 -15.96
N GLU A 32 27.79 -11.07 -15.46
CA GLU A 32 28.06 -11.08 -14.02
C GLU A 32 27.77 -9.73 -13.34
N THR A 33 27.72 -8.63 -14.09
CA THR A 33 27.57 -7.26 -13.55
C THR A 33 26.11 -6.83 -13.43
N TYR A 34 25.19 -7.47 -14.15
CA TYR A 34 23.76 -7.16 -14.05
C TYR A 34 23.07 -8.15 -13.11
N PRO A 35 22.32 -7.67 -12.10
CA PRO A 35 21.55 -8.55 -11.23
C PRO A 35 20.57 -9.36 -12.10
N GLN A 36 20.62 -10.67 -12.01
CA GLN A 36 19.67 -11.53 -12.71
C GLN A 36 18.27 -11.23 -12.24
N MET A 37 17.38 -10.88 -13.15
CA MET A 37 15.97 -10.69 -12.86
C MET A 37 15.28 -12.07 -12.87
N THR A 38 14.77 -12.47 -11.71
CA THR A 38 14.03 -13.72 -11.54
C THR A 38 12.57 -13.42 -11.25
N SER A 39 11.64 -14.20 -11.83
CA SER A 39 10.23 -14.10 -11.47
C SER A 39 10.00 -14.56 -10.03
N PRO A 40 9.17 -13.86 -9.23
CA PRO A 40 8.78 -14.34 -7.91
C PRO A 40 8.07 -15.70 -8.00
N GLY A 41 8.40 -16.63 -7.10
CA GLY A 41 7.72 -17.92 -7.07
C GLY A 41 6.27 -17.80 -6.58
N ILE A 42 5.36 -18.55 -7.22
CA ILE A 42 3.95 -18.63 -6.84
C ILE A 42 3.73 -19.90 -6.01
N PRO A 43 3.21 -19.81 -4.77
CA PRO A 43 2.90 -20.98 -3.98
C PRO A 43 1.64 -21.69 -4.50
N MET A 44 1.50 -22.99 -4.25
CA MET A 44 0.31 -23.76 -4.62
C MET A 44 -0.95 -23.36 -3.83
N LYS A 45 -0.77 -22.78 -2.65
CA LYS A 45 -1.86 -22.35 -1.74
C LYS A 45 -1.43 -21.08 -0.99
N ALA A 46 -2.40 -20.23 -0.69
CA ALA A 46 -2.23 -19.08 0.18
C ALA A 46 -3.42 -18.93 1.14
N ILE A 47 -3.28 -18.06 2.13
CA ILE A 47 -4.38 -17.67 3.03
C ILE A 47 -4.58 -16.16 2.90
N LEU A 48 -5.82 -15.76 2.64
CA LEU A 48 -6.24 -14.37 2.63
C LEU A 48 -7.38 -14.16 3.60
N SER A 49 -7.17 -13.33 4.61
CA SER A 49 -8.19 -13.02 5.65
C SER A 49 -8.75 -14.27 6.37
N GLY A 50 -7.91 -15.29 6.56
CA GLY A 50 -8.30 -16.57 7.17
C GLY A 50 -8.92 -17.58 6.20
N GLU A 51 -9.15 -17.22 4.94
CA GLU A 51 -9.75 -18.06 3.92
C GLU A 51 -8.69 -18.64 2.98
N PRO A 52 -8.79 -19.92 2.57
CA PRO A 52 -7.85 -20.53 1.66
C PRO A 52 -8.01 -19.96 0.23
N VAL A 53 -6.88 -19.76 -0.44
CA VAL A 53 -6.80 -19.39 -1.86
C VAL A 53 -6.12 -20.53 -2.61
N ASP A 54 -6.84 -21.15 -3.53
CA ASP A 54 -6.33 -22.25 -4.34
C ASP A 54 -5.55 -21.69 -5.55
N LEU A 55 -4.23 -21.77 -5.46
CA LEU A 55 -3.29 -21.31 -6.49
C LEU A 55 -2.73 -22.47 -7.34
N ASP A 56 -3.26 -23.69 -7.17
CA ASP A 56 -3.05 -24.80 -8.09
C ASP A 56 -3.83 -24.58 -9.40
N ARG A 57 -4.91 -23.82 -9.34
CA ARG A 57 -5.62 -23.33 -10.52
C ARG A 57 -4.74 -22.37 -11.33
N ILE A 58 -4.48 -22.73 -12.59
CA ILE A 58 -3.63 -21.96 -13.51
C ILE A 58 -4.08 -20.48 -13.62
N ASP A 59 -5.39 -20.24 -13.82
CA ASP A 59 -5.94 -18.89 -13.93
C ASP A 59 -5.73 -18.04 -12.66
N MET A 60 -5.80 -18.66 -11.48
CA MET A 60 -5.53 -18.01 -10.21
C MET A 60 -4.05 -17.70 -10.03
N ALA A 61 -3.17 -18.67 -10.37
CA ALA A 61 -1.72 -18.52 -10.29
C ALA A 61 -1.22 -17.40 -11.20
N GLU A 62 -1.64 -17.35 -12.46
CA GLU A 62 -1.24 -16.31 -13.43
C GLU A 62 -1.74 -14.92 -13.02
N ARG A 63 -2.94 -14.80 -12.45
CA ARG A 63 -3.46 -13.54 -11.91
C ARG A 63 -2.64 -13.05 -10.72
N LEU A 64 -2.20 -13.95 -9.83
CA LEU A 64 -1.31 -13.59 -8.72
C LEU A 64 0.09 -13.24 -9.22
N ASP A 65 0.67 -14.02 -10.13
CA ASP A 65 2.00 -13.78 -10.69
C ASP A 65 2.12 -12.37 -11.26
N ARG A 66 1.15 -11.96 -12.06
CA ARG A 66 1.07 -10.62 -12.64
C ARG A 66 1.15 -9.52 -11.57
N GLU A 67 0.36 -9.62 -10.49
CA GLU A 67 0.33 -8.61 -9.45
C GLU A 67 1.59 -8.67 -8.57
N LEU A 68 2.07 -9.85 -8.26
CA LEU A 68 3.28 -10.06 -7.49
C LEU A 68 4.52 -9.50 -8.22
N THR A 69 4.65 -9.81 -9.52
CA THR A 69 5.70 -9.24 -10.38
C THR A 69 5.64 -7.72 -10.40
N SER A 70 4.44 -7.14 -10.58
CA SER A 70 4.26 -5.69 -10.60
C SER A 70 4.67 -5.03 -9.28
N ILE A 71 4.33 -5.63 -8.14
CA ILE A 71 4.67 -5.09 -6.80
C ILE A 71 6.16 -5.29 -6.51
N VAL A 72 6.72 -6.46 -6.80
CA VAL A 72 8.12 -6.78 -6.51
C VAL A 72 9.06 -5.88 -7.30
N TYR A 73 8.80 -5.67 -8.60
CA TYR A 73 9.64 -4.81 -9.45
C TYR A 73 9.24 -3.32 -9.41
N GLY A 74 8.16 -2.98 -8.74
CA GLY A 74 7.78 -1.61 -8.41
C GLY A 74 8.62 -1.03 -7.25
N HIS A 75 9.96 -1.10 -7.33
CA HIS A 75 10.90 -0.86 -6.22
C HIS A 75 10.63 0.44 -5.46
N SER A 76 10.42 1.56 -6.16
CA SER A 76 10.18 2.87 -5.51
C SER A 76 8.85 2.90 -4.77
N SER A 77 7.78 2.42 -5.40
CA SER A 77 6.42 2.41 -4.82
C SER A 77 6.34 1.45 -3.63
N THR A 78 6.82 0.23 -3.79
CA THR A 78 6.79 -0.80 -2.73
C THR A 78 7.67 -0.44 -1.55
N SER A 79 8.87 0.12 -1.79
CA SER A 79 9.72 0.66 -0.72
C SER A 79 9.03 1.76 0.08
N LEU A 80 8.30 2.67 -0.58
CA LEU A 80 7.54 3.73 0.09
C LEU A 80 6.37 3.16 0.90
N VAL A 81 5.68 2.14 0.38
CA VAL A 81 4.61 1.44 1.13
C VAL A 81 5.18 0.81 2.40
N LEU A 82 6.30 0.06 2.31
CA LEU A 82 6.98 -0.53 3.46
C LEU A 82 7.35 0.52 4.53
N LYS A 83 7.93 1.65 4.10
CA LYS A 83 8.31 2.74 5.02
C LYS A 83 7.08 3.34 5.71
N ARG A 84 5.99 3.59 4.97
CA ARG A 84 4.74 4.14 5.49
C ARG A 84 3.99 3.15 6.37
N ALA A 85 4.02 1.86 6.03
CA ALA A 85 3.38 0.79 6.79
C ALA A 85 3.85 0.78 8.25
N ASN A 86 5.13 1.02 8.52
CA ASN A 86 5.65 1.12 9.88
C ASN A 86 5.00 2.24 10.72
N ARG A 87 4.52 3.30 10.08
CA ARG A 87 3.81 4.40 10.74
C ARG A 87 2.31 4.13 10.90
N TYR A 88 1.66 3.55 9.88
CA TYR A 88 0.21 3.49 9.84
C TYR A 88 -0.36 2.14 10.27
N PHE A 89 0.35 1.04 10.12
CA PHE A 89 -0.14 -0.27 10.58
C PHE A 89 -0.41 -0.33 12.08
N PRO A 90 0.44 0.28 12.97
CA PRO A 90 0.14 0.37 14.39
C PRO A 90 -1.16 1.11 14.74
N ILE A 91 -1.64 1.99 13.83
CA ILE A 91 -2.92 2.71 13.98
C ILE A 91 -4.07 1.86 13.44
N ILE A 92 -3.90 1.27 12.26
CA ILE A 92 -4.98 0.60 11.53
C ILE A 92 -5.31 -0.77 12.13
N ALA A 93 -4.29 -1.60 12.39
CA ALA A 93 -4.49 -3.00 12.78
C ALA A 93 -5.30 -3.17 14.08
N PRO A 94 -5.03 -2.42 15.18
CA PRO A 94 -5.85 -2.55 16.39
C PRO A 94 -7.31 -2.15 16.20
N ILE A 95 -7.58 -1.23 15.26
CA ILE A 95 -8.96 -0.81 14.94
C ILE A 95 -9.68 -1.90 14.17
N LEU A 96 -9.03 -2.54 13.20
CA LEU A 96 -9.59 -3.69 12.48
C LEU A 96 -9.92 -4.82 13.46
N GLU A 97 -8.96 -5.21 14.29
CA GLU A 97 -9.10 -6.27 15.28
C GLU A 97 -10.25 -6.00 16.26
N LYS A 98 -10.27 -4.80 16.87
CA LYS A 98 -11.36 -4.37 17.78
C LYS A 98 -12.74 -4.43 17.12
N ASN A 99 -12.84 -4.23 15.82
CA ASN A 99 -14.09 -4.27 15.08
C ASN A 99 -14.41 -5.65 14.49
N GLY A 100 -13.61 -6.69 14.74
CA GLY A 100 -13.80 -8.04 14.21
C GLY A 100 -13.63 -8.14 12.69
N VAL A 101 -12.73 -7.34 12.13
CA VAL A 101 -12.32 -7.40 10.71
C VAL A 101 -10.93 -8.02 10.65
N PRO A 102 -10.67 -8.97 9.76
CA PRO A 102 -9.34 -9.56 9.63
C PRO A 102 -8.25 -8.52 9.45
N THR A 103 -7.15 -8.67 10.17
CA THR A 103 -6.02 -7.72 10.12
C THR A 103 -5.36 -7.63 8.75
N ASP A 104 -5.53 -8.63 7.89
CA ASP A 104 -5.06 -8.59 6.50
C ASP A 104 -5.57 -7.35 5.74
N PHE A 105 -6.70 -6.79 6.13
CA PHE A 105 -7.23 -5.57 5.49
C PHE A 105 -6.33 -4.34 5.65
N ILE A 106 -5.25 -4.38 6.47
CA ILE A 106 -4.18 -3.38 6.44
C ILE A 106 -3.52 -3.30 5.04
N TYR A 107 -3.41 -4.44 4.33
CA TYR A 107 -2.84 -4.51 2.99
C TYR A 107 -3.81 -3.96 1.94
N LEU A 108 -5.13 -4.00 2.20
CA LEU A 108 -6.11 -3.33 1.34
C LEU A 108 -5.93 -1.81 1.41
N ALA A 109 -5.75 -1.21 2.60
CA ALA A 109 -5.40 0.20 2.72
C ALA A 109 -4.07 0.53 2.00
N ALA A 110 -3.11 -0.42 1.99
CA ALA A 110 -1.86 -0.25 1.28
C ALA A 110 -2.03 -0.19 -0.25
N ILE A 111 -2.89 -1.01 -0.85
CA ILE A 111 -3.15 -0.97 -2.30
C ILE A 111 -4.02 0.22 -2.72
N GLU A 112 -4.90 0.72 -1.84
CA GLU A 112 -5.77 1.87 -2.13
C GLU A 112 -5.00 3.18 -2.26
N SER A 113 -4.09 3.45 -1.34
CA SER A 113 -3.44 4.75 -1.22
C SER A 113 -1.92 4.70 -1.22
N SER A 114 -1.31 3.52 -1.33
CA SER A 114 0.10 3.31 -0.97
C SER A 114 0.42 3.84 0.44
N LEU A 115 -0.55 3.78 1.36
CA LEU A 115 -0.50 4.35 2.71
C LEU A 115 -0.16 5.85 2.74
N ASN A 116 -0.52 6.58 1.69
CA ASN A 116 -0.44 8.03 1.67
C ASN A 116 -1.74 8.61 2.24
N VAL A 117 -1.70 9.13 3.45
CA VAL A 117 -2.88 9.71 4.13
C VAL A 117 -3.49 10.88 3.36
N ARG A 118 -2.73 11.54 2.49
CA ARG A 118 -3.19 12.67 1.66
C ARG A 118 -3.58 12.25 0.24
N ALA A 119 -3.66 10.95 -0.03
CA ALA A 119 -4.03 10.47 -1.36
C ALA A 119 -5.40 11.02 -1.78
N TYR A 120 -5.49 11.46 -3.02
CA TYR A 120 -6.70 11.95 -3.66
C TYR A 120 -6.72 11.46 -5.11
N SER A 121 -7.73 10.72 -5.50
CA SER A 121 -7.82 10.14 -6.84
C SER A 121 -8.57 11.04 -7.82
N ARG A 122 -8.45 10.73 -9.13
CA ARG A 122 -9.24 11.41 -10.17
C ARG A 122 -10.75 11.24 -9.99
N ALA A 123 -11.18 10.16 -9.33
CA ALA A 123 -12.58 9.91 -8.98
C ALA A 123 -13.01 10.60 -7.67
N ASN A 124 -12.19 11.50 -7.11
CA ASN A 124 -12.43 12.20 -5.85
C ASN A 124 -12.49 11.28 -4.61
N ALA A 125 -11.89 10.10 -4.69
CA ALA A 125 -11.67 9.27 -3.51
C ALA A 125 -10.50 9.81 -2.68
N ALA A 126 -10.57 9.70 -1.35
CA ALA A 126 -9.64 10.40 -0.46
C ALA A 126 -9.15 9.53 0.71
N GLY A 127 -7.90 9.82 1.16
CA GLY A 127 -7.30 9.27 2.37
C GLY A 127 -6.77 7.84 2.22
N LEU A 128 -6.44 7.21 3.35
CA LEU A 128 -5.86 5.86 3.39
C LEU A 128 -6.76 4.80 2.73
N TRP A 129 -8.06 4.95 2.89
CA TRP A 129 -9.09 3.99 2.48
C TRP A 129 -9.79 4.37 1.17
N GLN A 130 -9.40 5.47 0.54
CA GLN A 130 -9.95 5.95 -0.74
C GLN A 130 -11.48 6.00 -0.79
N PHE A 131 -12.12 6.48 0.28
CA PHE A 131 -13.55 6.69 0.27
C PHE A 131 -13.96 7.81 -0.68
N LEU A 132 -15.02 7.57 -1.46
CA LEU A 132 -15.80 8.65 -2.07
C LEU A 132 -16.54 9.43 -1.00
N ALA A 133 -16.81 10.72 -1.22
CA ALA A 133 -17.47 11.58 -0.22
C ALA A 133 -18.83 11.02 0.22
N ALA A 134 -19.67 10.55 -0.72
CA ALA A 134 -20.97 9.97 -0.43
C ALA A 134 -20.84 8.71 0.44
N THR A 135 -19.94 7.79 0.07
CA THR A 135 -19.70 6.56 0.82
C THR A 135 -19.12 6.86 2.21
N GLY A 136 -18.17 7.81 2.31
CA GLY A 136 -17.64 8.23 3.61
C GLY A 136 -18.74 8.74 4.55
N LYS A 137 -19.62 9.61 4.06
CA LYS A 137 -20.78 10.11 4.82
C LYS A 137 -21.73 8.99 5.22
N GLN A 138 -22.03 8.05 4.35
CA GLN A 138 -22.89 6.89 4.63
C GLN A 138 -22.36 6.06 5.80
N TYR A 139 -21.02 5.93 5.93
CA TYR A 139 -20.38 5.19 7.01
C TYR A 139 -19.94 6.05 8.21
N GLY A 140 -20.42 7.30 8.26
CA GLY A 140 -20.34 8.18 9.42
C GLY A 140 -19.16 9.14 9.45
N LEU A 141 -18.49 9.38 8.31
CA LEU A 141 -17.45 10.40 8.21
C LEU A 141 -18.06 11.77 7.90
N GLU A 142 -17.53 12.79 8.55
CA GLU A 142 -17.79 14.18 8.19
C GLU A 142 -16.98 14.55 6.95
N VAL A 143 -17.64 15.12 5.94
CA VAL A 143 -17.00 15.59 4.71
C VAL A 143 -17.65 16.90 4.29
N ASN A 144 -16.94 17.99 4.48
CA ASN A 144 -17.31 19.35 4.08
C ASN A 144 -16.04 20.16 3.77
N ASP A 145 -16.17 21.48 3.52
CA ASP A 145 -15.04 22.34 3.12
C ASP A 145 -14.03 22.62 4.25
N GLU A 146 -14.46 22.49 5.52
CA GLU A 146 -13.60 22.72 6.68
C GLU A 146 -13.01 21.42 7.24
N VAL A 147 -13.76 20.32 7.16
CA VAL A 147 -13.45 19.02 7.75
C VAL A 147 -13.70 17.91 6.74
N ASP A 148 -12.69 17.08 6.53
CA ASP A 148 -12.81 15.87 5.72
C ASP A 148 -12.18 14.67 6.44
N GLU A 149 -13.00 13.91 7.15
CA GLU A 149 -12.57 12.78 7.98
C GLU A 149 -12.12 11.56 7.17
N ARG A 150 -12.26 11.58 5.84
CA ARG A 150 -11.64 10.56 4.97
C ARG A 150 -10.11 10.58 5.09
N TYR A 151 -9.53 11.73 5.43
CA TYR A 151 -8.11 11.91 5.71
C TYR A 151 -7.71 11.61 7.16
N HIS A 152 -8.67 11.31 8.04
CA HIS A 152 -8.39 10.97 9.44
C HIS A 152 -8.11 9.47 9.57
N PRO A 153 -6.88 9.01 9.87
CA PRO A 153 -6.52 7.59 9.83
C PRO A 153 -7.45 6.71 10.66
N GLU A 154 -7.71 7.10 11.90
CA GLU A 154 -8.51 6.30 12.84
C GLU A 154 -10.00 6.28 12.45
N LYS A 155 -10.59 7.44 12.17
CA LYS A 155 -12.02 7.53 11.83
C LYS A 155 -12.34 6.85 10.50
N SER A 156 -11.48 7.06 9.48
CA SER A 156 -11.66 6.40 8.19
C SER A 156 -11.48 4.88 8.29
N THR A 157 -10.61 4.39 9.18
CA THR A 157 -10.48 2.94 9.44
C THR A 157 -11.73 2.38 10.11
N VAL A 158 -12.35 3.09 11.07
CA VAL A 158 -13.63 2.67 11.65
C VAL A 158 -14.73 2.62 10.59
N ALA A 159 -14.78 3.61 9.70
CA ALA A 159 -15.74 3.62 8.57
C ALA A 159 -15.48 2.43 7.61
N ALA A 160 -14.23 2.12 7.32
CA ALA A 160 -13.86 0.94 6.52
C ALA A 160 -14.31 -0.35 7.19
N CYS A 161 -14.12 -0.51 8.50
CA CYS A 161 -14.62 -1.67 9.24
C CYS A 161 -16.15 -1.85 9.08
N LYS A 162 -16.91 -0.76 9.14
CA LYS A 162 -18.38 -0.82 8.95
C LYS A 162 -18.75 -1.30 7.54
N TYR A 163 -18.08 -0.77 6.51
CA TYR A 163 -18.25 -1.20 5.12
C TYR A 163 -17.93 -2.69 4.97
N LEU A 164 -16.75 -3.11 5.41
CA LEU A 164 -16.24 -4.47 5.29
C LEU A 164 -17.16 -5.49 6.00
N LYS A 165 -17.64 -5.15 7.19
CA LYS A 165 -18.62 -5.99 7.93
C LYS A 165 -19.96 -6.08 7.23
N ALA A 166 -20.45 -4.98 6.66
CA ALA A 166 -21.69 -5.01 5.87
C ALA A 166 -21.51 -5.90 4.63
N GLY A 167 -20.37 -5.83 3.96
CA GLY A 167 -20.01 -6.72 2.86
C GLY A 167 -19.94 -8.19 3.30
N TYR A 168 -19.27 -8.48 4.42
CA TYR A 168 -19.13 -9.86 4.91
C TYR A 168 -20.47 -10.47 5.31
N LYS A 169 -21.33 -9.69 5.97
CA LYS A 169 -22.71 -10.10 6.25
C LYS A 169 -23.47 -10.49 4.97
N LYS A 170 -23.18 -9.83 3.86
CA LYS A 170 -23.85 -10.07 2.57
C LYS A 170 -23.28 -11.26 1.81
N TYR A 171 -21.95 -11.41 1.78
CA TYR A 171 -21.27 -12.38 0.90
C TYR A 171 -20.72 -13.60 1.62
N GLY A 172 -20.45 -13.52 2.92
CA GLY A 172 -19.82 -14.60 3.71
C GLY A 172 -18.38 -14.92 3.31
N HIS A 173 -17.76 -14.13 2.42
CA HIS A 173 -16.46 -14.44 1.82
C HIS A 173 -15.61 -13.16 1.69
N TRP A 174 -14.45 -13.12 2.33
CA TRP A 174 -13.63 -11.92 2.43
C TRP A 174 -13.02 -11.45 1.10
N ALA A 175 -12.66 -12.36 0.21
CA ALA A 175 -12.18 -11.98 -1.12
C ALA A 175 -13.28 -11.29 -1.94
N THR A 176 -14.54 -11.75 -1.83
CA THR A 176 -15.69 -11.11 -2.46
C THR A 176 -16.00 -9.73 -1.85
N VAL A 177 -15.79 -9.59 -0.53
CA VAL A 177 -15.86 -8.28 0.15
C VAL A 177 -14.79 -7.34 -0.41
N ALA A 178 -13.56 -7.80 -0.57
CA ALA A 178 -12.48 -6.98 -1.15
C ALA A 178 -12.81 -6.57 -2.61
N ALA A 179 -13.31 -7.48 -3.44
CA ALA A 179 -13.77 -7.14 -4.79
C ALA A 179 -14.89 -6.09 -4.77
N SER A 180 -15.84 -6.18 -3.81
CA SER A 180 -16.93 -5.24 -3.65
C SER A 180 -16.47 -3.87 -3.13
N TYR A 181 -15.35 -3.81 -2.42
CA TYR A 181 -14.74 -2.54 -1.98
C TYR A 181 -14.30 -1.69 -3.18
N ASN A 182 -13.71 -2.33 -4.19
CA ASN A 182 -13.29 -1.68 -5.42
C ASN A 182 -14.47 -1.34 -6.35
N ALA A 183 -15.34 -2.31 -6.62
CA ALA A 183 -16.38 -2.18 -7.65
C ALA A 183 -17.75 -1.70 -7.14
N GLY A 184 -17.93 -1.68 -5.81
CA GLY A 184 -19.23 -1.44 -5.17
C GLY A 184 -20.06 -2.72 -5.00
N MET A 185 -20.76 -2.82 -3.85
CA MET A 185 -21.55 -4.01 -3.49
C MET A 185 -22.64 -4.35 -4.50
N GLY A 186 -23.32 -3.33 -5.06
CA GLY A 186 -24.39 -3.56 -6.04
C GLY A 186 -23.88 -4.23 -7.31
N ARG A 187 -22.73 -3.79 -7.82
CA ARG A 187 -22.11 -4.35 -9.03
C ARG A 187 -21.67 -5.79 -8.83
N ILE A 188 -21.01 -6.09 -7.70
CA ILE A 188 -20.57 -7.47 -7.39
C ILE A 188 -21.77 -8.38 -7.20
N SER A 189 -22.81 -7.96 -6.47
CA SER A 189 -24.03 -8.78 -6.30
C SER A 189 -24.70 -9.12 -7.62
N GLY A 190 -24.90 -8.13 -8.48
CA GLY A 190 -25.48 -8.38 -9.80
C GLY A 190 -24.60 -9.25 -10.70
N ALA A 191 -23.27 -9.19 -10.55
CA ALA A 191 -22.35 -10.06 -11.29
C ALA A 191 -22.41 -11.52 -10.78
N LEU A 192 -22.43 -11.74 -9.45
CA LEU A 192 -22.59 -13.08 -8.86
C LEU A 192 -23.88 -13.76 -9.34
N GLU A 193 -24.99 -13.04 -9.24
CA GLU A 193 -26.31 -13.53 -9.69
C GLU A 193 -26.33 -13.84 -11.19
N LYS A 194 -25.86 -12.91 -12.02
CA LYS A 194 -25.88 -13.08 -13.48
C LYS A 194 -24.97 -14.19 -13.98
N GLN A 195 -23.83 -14.42 -13.31
CA GLN A 195 -22.83 -15.41 -13.72
C GLN A 195 -22.99 -16.73 -12.99
N LEU A 196 -23.96 -16.85 -12.08
CA LEU A 196 -24.28 -18.08 -11.34
C LEU A 196 -23.06 -18.65 -10.56
N VAL A 197 -22.32 -17.76 -9.88
CA VAL A 197 -21.16 -18.12 -9.07
C VAL A 197 -21.26 -17.51 -7.65
N ASP A 198 -20.60 -18.14 -6.68
CA ASP A 198 -20.78 -17.81 -5.26
C ASP A 198 -19.70 -16.87 -4.71
N ASN A 199 -18.58 -16.71 -5.40
CA ASN A 199 -17.45 -15.91 -4.93
C ASN A 199 -16.76 -15.13 -6.06
N SER A 200 -15.89 -14.19 -5.68
CA SER A 200 -15.23 -13.29 -6.63
C SER A 200 -14.12 -13.93 -7.47
N TYR A 201 -13.60 -15.08 -7.09
CA TYR A 201 -12.53 -15.74 -7.84
C TYR A 201 -13.01 -16.25 -9.20
N ASP A 202 -14.29 -16.66 -9.26
CA ASP A 202 -14.94 -17.22 -10.44
C ASP A 202 -15.69 -16.15 -11.28
N LEU A 203 -15.69 -14.89 -10.82
CA LEU A 203 -16.32 -13.79 -11.56
C LEU A 203 -15.46 -13.33 -12.74
N TYR A 204 -16.09 -13.20 -13.91
CA TYR A 204 -15.56 -12.42 -15.01
C TYR A 204 -15.91 -10.95 -14.82
N LEU A 205 -14.90 -10.15 -14.49
CA LEU A 205 -15.02 -8.72 -14.19
C LEU A 205 -14.16 -7.90 -15.15
N ASN A 206 -14.33 -6.57 -15.15
CA ASN A 206 -13.38 -5.69 -15.80
C ASN A 206 -11.97 -5.88 -15.20
N GLU A 207 -10.95 -5.57 -15.98
CA GLU A 207 -9.55 -5.82 -15.62
C GLU A 207 -9.16 -5.26 -14.26
N GLU A 208 -9.56 -4.04 -13.92
CA GLU A 208 -9.24 -3.41 -12.65
C GLU A 208 -9.76 -4.21 -11.44
N THR A 209 -11.04 -4.58 -11.45
CA THR A 209 -11.65 -5.32 -10.35
C THR A 209 -11.19 -6.77 -10.28
N SER A 210 -10.95 -7.41 -11.45
CA SER A 210 -10.44 -8.79 -11.49
C SER A 210 -9.03 -8.91 -10.91
N ARG A 211 -8.22 -7.87 -11.04
CA ARG A 211 -6.86 -7.76 -10.47
C ARG A 211 -6.86 -7.45 -8.98
N TYR A 212 -7.90 -6.81 -8.48
CA TYR A 212 -7.89 -6.18 -7.17
C TYR A 212 -7.65 -7.15 -6.02
N VAL A 213 -8.32 -8.31 -6.02
CA VAL A 213 -8.17 -9.34 -4.98
C VAL A 213 -6.75 -9.94 -5.00
N PHE A 214 -6.21 -10.18 -6.19
CA PHE A 214 -4.83 -10.71 -6.33
C PHE A 214 -3.78 -9.66 -5.99
N ARG A 215 -4.03 -8.38 -6.26
CA ARG A 215 -3.18 -7.27 -5.80
C ARG A 215 -3.18 -7.18 -4.27
N PHE A 216 -4.33 -7.39 -3.64
CA PHE A 216 -4.44 -7.45 -2.19
C PHE A 216 -3.61 -8.62 -1.63
N LEU A 217 -3.74 -9.82 -2.19
CA LEU A 217 -2.95 -10.99 -1.79
C LEU A 217 -1.44 -10.79 -2.03
N ALA A 218 -1.06 -10.29 -3.20
CA ALA A 218 0.34 -10.01 -3.53
C ALA A 218 0.96 -8.97 -2.58
N MET A 219 0.23 -7.90 -2.26
CA MET A 219 0.68 -6.90 -1.29
C MET A 219 0.87 -7.50 0.10
N LYS A 220 -0.06 -8.38 0.55
CA LYS A 220 0.10 -9.15 1.79
C LYS A 220 1.40 -9.96 1.76
N MET A 221 1.60 -10.78 0.73
CA MET A 221 2.79 -11.65 0.62
C MET A 221 4.09 -10.86 0.70
N VAL A 222 4.18 -9.75 -0.04
CA VAL A 222 5.39 -8.91 -0.06
C VAL A 222 5.59 -8.21 1.29
N LEU A 223 4.56 -7.62 1.89
CA LEU A 223 4.71 -6.88 3.15
C LEU A 223 4.86 -7.79 4.38
N GLU A 224 4.42 -9.04 4.33
CA GLU A 224 4.69 -10.00 5.40
C GLU A 224 6.14 -10.49 5.41
N ASN A 225 6.76 -10.62 4.25
CA ASN A 225 8.14 -11.10 4.13
C ASN A 225 8.92 -10.36 3.02
N PRO A 226 9.15 -9.05 3.15
CA PRO A 226 9.73 -8.23 2.08
C PRO A 226 11.15 -8.67 1.69
N ARG A 227 11.90 -9.26 2.61
CA ARG A 227 13.26 -9.75 2.33
C ARG A 227 13.27 -10.91 1.33
N ALA A 228 12.27 -11.77 1.34
CA ALA A 228 12.11 -12.84 0.34
C ALA A 228 11.90 -12.29 -1.08
N TYR A 229 11.48 -11.02 -1.18
CA TYR A 229 11.24 -10.31 -2.43
C TYR A 229 12.30 -9.22 -2.72
N GLY A 230 13.47 -9.30 -2.08
CA GLY A 230 14.60 -8.40 -2.35
C GLY A 230 14.56 -7.05 -1.62
N TYR A 231 13.60 -6.79 -0.75
CA TYR A 231 13.53 -5.56 0.04
C TYR A 231 14.29 -5.71 1.36
N ASN A 232 15.45 -5.08 1.45
CA ASN A 232 16.28 -5.11 2.64
C ASN A 232 16.41 -3.72 3.25
N LEU A 233 15.56 -3.42 4.24
CA LEU A 233 15.52 -2.13 4.92
C LEU A 233 16.15 -2.22 6.32
N THR A 234 16.65 -1.09 6.82
CA THR A 234 17.05 -0.92 8.22
C THR A 234 15.94 -0.20 9.00
N ALA A 235 15.93 -0.35 10.32
CA ALA A 235 14.94 0.31 11.18
C ALA A 235 14.91 1.84 11.00
N SER A 236 16.08 2.46 10.77
CA SER A 236 16.22 3.91 10.56
C SER A 236 15.64 4.40 9.22
N GLN A 237 15.47 3.52 8.25
CA GLN A 237 14.88 3.82 6.95
C GLN A 237 13.35 3.77 6.97
N LEU A 238 12.75 3.13 7.98
CA LEU A 238 11.29 3.07 8.13
C LEU A 238 10.74 4.39 8.67
N TYR A 239 9.55 4.81 8.21
CA TYR A 239 8.89 6.00 8.74
C TYR A 239 8.30 5.70 10.12
N GLN A 240 8.83 6.39 11.11
CA GLN A 240 8.44 6.17 12.50
C GLN A 240 7.10 6.84 12.81
N PRO A 241 6.28 6.28 13.71
CA PRO A 241 5.17 7.00 14.30
C PRO A 241 5.64 8.33 14.92
N ILE A 242 4.80 9.36 14.83
CA ILE A 242 5.05 10.64 15.50
C ILE A 242 4.15 10.68 16.73
N GLU A 243 4.76 10.80 17.89
CA GLU A 243 4.03 10.91 19.15
C GLU A 243 3.34 12.27 19.23
N CYS A 244 2.08 12.26 19.59
CA CYS A 244 1.25 13.45 19.71
C CYS A 244 0.53 13.46 21.06
N LYS A 245 0.32 14.66 21.62
CA LYS A 245 -0.75 14.89 22.59
C LYS A 245 -2.03 15.27 21.81
N GLU A 246 -3.16 15.01 22.39
CA GLU A 246 -4.46 15.39 21.82
C GLU A 246 -5.09 16.52 22.63
N GLU A 247 -5.71 17.47 21.94
CA GLU A 247 -6.44 18.57 22.56
C GLU A 247 -7.85 18.63 21.96
N ALA A 248 -8.87 18.72 22.86
CA ALA A 248 -10.26 18.82 22.46
C ALA A 248 -10.60 20.25 22.04
N VAL A 249 -11.11 20.40 20.80
CA VAL A 249 -11.58 21.67 20.25
C VAL A 249 -13.08 21.55 20.00
N SER A 250 -13.91 22.23 20.80
CA SER A 250 -15.39 22.25 20.67
C SER A 250 -15.95 23.60 20.22
N GLY A 251 -15.12 24.64 20.20
CA GLY A 251 -15.47 25.97 19.68
C GLY A 251 -15.10 26.17 18.23
N SER A 252 -15.33 27.41 17.75
CA SER A 252 -14.76 27.89 16.49
C SER A 252 -13.28 28.17 16.66
N VAL A 253 -12.52 28.07 15.54
CA VAL A 253 -11.11 28.49 15.46
C VAL A 253 -11.01 29.51 14.34
N ALA A 254 -10.70 30.75 14.71
CA ALA A 254 -10.60 31.86 13.72
C ALA A 254 -9.39 31.65 12.79
N SER A 255 -8.27 31.13 13.33
CA SER A 255 -7.05 30.89 12.57
C SER A 255 -6.32 29.67 13.12
N TRP A 256 -6.23 28.59 12.34
CA TRP A 256 -5.43 27.43 12.68
C TRP A 256 -3.92 27.73 12.73
N SER A 257 -3.46 28.78 12.06
CA SER A 257 -2.07 29.21 12.13
C SER A 257 -1.73 29.83 13.49
N GLU A 258 -2.62 30.69 14.01
CA GLU A 258 -2.47 31.27 15.36
C GLU A 258 -2.62 30.19 16.43
N TRP A 259 -3.63 29.32 16.30
CA TRP A 259 -3.85 28.18 17.20
C TRP A 259 -2.61 27.28 17.30
N ALA A 260 -1.94 27.00 16.19
CA ALA A 260 -0.71 26.21 16.14
C ALA A 260 0.47 26.95 16.83
N LYS A 261 0.64 28.25 16.51
CA LYS A 261 1.69 29.08 17.08
C LYS A 261 1.61 29.17 18.62
N GLU A 262 0.42 29.33 19.17
CA GLU A 262 0.18 29.36 20.63
C GLU A 262 0.62 28.04 21.31
N ARG A 263 0.63 26.94 20.58
CA ARG A 263 1.03 25.60 21.05
C ARG A 263 2.46 25.22 20.71
N GLY A 264 3.24 26.19 20.21
CA GLY A 264 4.66 26.03 19.89
C GLY A 264 4.95 25.14 18.68
N ILE A 265 3.99 24.97 17.78
CA ILE A 265 4.15 24.22 16.54
C ILE A 265 3.87 25.08 15.31
N SER A 266 4.41 24.70 14.15
CA SER A 266 4.07 25.36 12.90
C SER A 266 2.69 24.89 12.37
N TYR A 267 2.04 25.72 11.55
CA TYR A 267 0.82 25.34 10.84
C TYR A 267 1.03 24.09 9.96
N ALA A 268 2.21 23.95 9.35
CA ALA A 268 2.55 22.78 8.56
C ALA A 268 2.57 21.49 9.44
N GLN A 269 3.15 21.55 10.63
CA GLN A 269 3.16 20.44 11.57
C GLN A 269 1.74 20.07 12.06
N LEU A 270 0.91 21.08 12.34
CA LEU A 270 -0.51 20.88 12.66
C LEU A 270 -1.23 20.13 11.55
N ARG A 271 -1.10 20.60 10.31
CA ARG A 271 -1.76 20.01 9.13
C ARG A 271 -1.24 18.61 8.78
N GLU A 272 0.03 18.36 9.05
CA GLU A 272 0.63 17.01 8.86
C GLU A 272 0.02 15.98 9.80
N MET A 273 -0.20 16.36 11.06
CA MET A 273 -0.78 15.47 12.07
C MET A 273 -2.30 15.40 11.99
N ASN A 274 -2.94 16.41 11.39
CA ASN A 274 -4.40 16.54 11.26
C ASN A 274 -4.78 16.80 9.80
N PRO A 275 -4.55 15.87 8.88
CA PRO A 275 -4.82 16.10 7.45
C PRO A 275 -6.32 16.25 7.15
N TRP A 276 -7.19 15.89 8.09
CA TRP A 276 -8.64 16.08 8.03
C TRP A 276 -9.09 17.55 8.16
N ILE A 277 -8.25 18.45 8.68
CA ILE A 277 -8.48 19.90 8.66
C ILE A 277 -8.32 20.37 7.21
N ARG A 278 -9.34 20.96 6.59
CA ARG A 278 -9.31 21.36 5.17
C ARG A 278 -9.30 22.86 4.94
N SER A 279 -9.70 23.65 5.93
CA SER A 279 -9.71 25.11 5.90
C SER A 279 -8.61 25.72 6.79
N THR A 280 -8.36 27.00 6.67
CA THR A 280 -7.48 27.80 7.56
C THR A 280 -8.19 28.19 8.87
N SER A 281 -9.51 28.00 8.95
CA SER A 281 -10.35 28.27 10.10
C SER A 281 -11.33 27.12 10.33
N LEU A 282 -12.07 27.16 11.43
CA LEU A 282 -13.15 26.22 11.76
C LEU A 282 -14.33 27.02 12.33
N THR A 283 -15.48 27.00 11.68
CA THR A 283 -16.70 27.66 12.18
C THR A 283 -17.41 26.83 13.23
N ASN A 284 -17.35 25.51 13.12
CA ASN A 284 -17.92 24.52 14.04
C ASN A 284 -19.37 24.83 14.49
N LYS A 285 -20.24 25.20 13.54
CA LYS A 285 -21.66 25.51 13.82
C LYS A 285 -22.40 24.41 14.56
N ALA A 286 -22.02 23.15 14.32
CA ALA A 286 -22.61 21.98 14.95
C ALA A 286 -22.10 21.71 16.38
N LYS A 287 -21.20 22.54 16.91
CA LYS A 287 -20.57 22.41 18.24
C LYS A 287 -20.01 21.00 18.52
N LYS A 288 -19.44 20.37 17.50
CA LYS A 288 -18.77 19.08 17.64
C LYS A 288 -17.44 19.24 18.38
N THR A 289 -16.99 18.17 19.02
CA THR A 289 -15.66 18.12 19.62
C THR A 289 -14.71 17.39 18.68
N TYR A 290 -13.63 18.05 18.29
CA TYR A 290 -12.57 17.49 17.48
C TYR A 290 -11.32 17.27 18.34
N MET A 291 -10.75 16.07 18.30
CA MET A 291 -9.47 15.78 18.94
C MET A 291 -8.36 16.16 17.99
N VAL A 292 -7.65 17.23 18.31
CA VAL A 292 -6.57 17.79 17.48
C VAL A 292 -5.22 17.28 17.99
N LYS A 293 -4.47 16.61 17.11
CA LYS A 293 -3.14 16.06 17.41
C LYS A 293 -2.08 17.15 17.35
N ILE A 294 -1.31 17.29 18.40
CA ILE A 294 -0.19 18.20 18.53
C ILE A 294 1.08 17.35 18.68
N PRO A 295 2.02 17.39 17.74
CA PRO A 295 3.20 16.55 17.80
C PRO A 295 4.10 16.93 18.98
N ILE A 296 4.65 15.93 19.66
CA ILE A 296 5.65 16.12 20.72
C ILE A 296 6.98 16.47 20.06
N ALA A 297 7.60 17.58 20.50
CA ALA A 297 8.80 18.13 19.87
C ALA A 297 9.93 17.10 19.69
N SER A 298 10.19 16.24 20.69
CA SER A 298 11.23 15.20 20.61
C SER A 298 10.99 14.19 19.48
N SER A 299 9.72 13.87 19.17
CA SER A 299 9.37 12.90 18.13
C SER A 299 9.52 13.43 16.69
N LEU A 300 9.68 14.74 16.53
CA LEU A 300 9.92 15.39 15.25
C LEU A 300 11.39 15.32 14.79
N TYR A 301 12.32 14.97 15.69
CA TYR A 301 13.76 14.94 15.38
C TYR A 301 14.29 13.52 15.31
N ARG A 302 14.92 13.15 14.20
CA ARG A 302 15.49 11.81 13.98
C ARG A 302 16.48 11.38 15.08
N SER A 303 17.28 12.30 15.57
CA SER A 303 18.30 12.06 16.60
C SER A 303 17.73 11.81 18.01
N LYS A 304 16.48 12.20 18.26
CA LYS A 304 15.85 12.16 19.59
C LYS A 304 14.83 11.04 19.76
N ARG A 305 14.42 10.39 18.65
CA ARG A 305 13.38 9.36 18.72
C ARG A 305 13.94 7.95 18.70
N LYS A 306 13.27 7.06 19.40
CA LYS A 306 13.53 5.61 19.35
C LYS A 306 12.96 5.03 18.06
N CYS A 307 13.76 4.24 17.32
CA CYS A 307 13.27 3.53 16.16
C CYS A 307 12.47 2.30 16.61
N THR A 308 11.22 2.23 16.17
CA THR A 308 10.35 1.06 16.34
C THR A 308 10.14 0.38 14.99
N VAL A 309 9.88 -0.92 15.02
CA VAL A 309 9.65 -1.72 13.82
C VAL A 309 8.38 -2.53 14.05
N TRP A 310 7.39 -2.34 13.18
CA TRP A 310 6.11 -3.05 13.22
C TRP A 310 6.31 -4.57 13.08
N ASN A 311 7.10 -4.98 12.10
CA ASN A 311 7.38 -6.39 11.86
C ASN A 311 8.91 -6.61 11.76
N LYS A 312 9.46 -7.41 12.67
CA LYS A 312 10.90 -7.72 12.70
C LYS A 312 11.44 -8.38 11.42
N ARG A 313 10.57 -9.00 10.61
CA ARG A 313 10.95 -9.57 9.30
C ARG A 313 11.32 -8.52 8.27
N TRP A 314 10.97 -7.24 8.51
CA TRP A 314 11.22 -6.15 7.57
C TRP A 314 12.65 -5.65 7.55
N ILE A 315 13.40 -5.93 8.60
CA ILE A 315 14.78 -5.46 8.76
C ILE A 315 15.77 -6.62 8.75
N GLY A 316 16.98 -6.37 8.23
CA GLY A 316 18.13 -7.26 8.39
C GLY A 316 18.56 -7.36 9.86
N LYS A 317 19.29 -8.43 10.17
CA LYS A 317 19.99 -8.56 11.46
C LYS A 317 21.06 -7.51 11.57
#